data_71734bcef64c59e992cd085ce4713472
#
_entry.id   71734bcef64c59e992cd085ce4713472
#
_cell.length_a   1.000
_cell.length_b   1.000
_cell.length_c   1.000
_cell.angle_alpha   90.00
_cell.angle_beta   90.00
_cell.angle_gamma   90.00
#
_symmetry.space_group_name_H-M   'P 1'
#
loop_
_entity.id
_entity.type
_entity.pdbx_description
1 polymer ?
#
loop_
_entity_poly.entity_id
_entity_poly.type
_entity_poly.pdbx_seq_one_letter_code
_entity_poly.pdbx_strand_id
1 'polypeptide(L)'
;MKEEIRVILADDHPLIRQAVSQVLTASGRVTVAGQADNGREAIELVRSVKPDIAILDIQMPDMDGFEAAKIILSEHHKTRIIFLTMFKEAALIKKVFDLGVKGYILKESAVLDILKCVEAVYEDNFYLSPEVSQVLLESQQETEREGNLTPAERNILFLISKGKSSEEIAQEMFVARKTVENHRSNICKKLGITGNSALLKYALKMFAENGGN
;
A
#
# COMPACT_ATOMS: atom_id res chain seq x y z
N MET A 1 7.94 -5.21 -35.91
CA MET A 1 8.11 -6.26 -34.85
C MET A 1 7.84 -5.57 -33.53
N LYS A 2 6.96 -6.11 -32.67
CA LYS A 2 6.81 -5.55 -31.31
C LYS A 2 8.10 -5.88 -30.56
N GLU A 3 8.67 -4.88 -29.87
CA GLU A 3 9.84 -5.08 -29.03
C GLU A 3 9.56 -6.07 -27.93
N GLU A 4 10.50 -6.96 -27.66
CA GLU A 4 10.43 -7.96 -26.60
C GLU A 4 10.74 -7.27 -25.27
N ILE A 5 9.83 -7.37 -24.28
CA ILE A 5 9.99 -6.76 -22.97
C ILE A 5 10.85 -7.66 -22.09
N ARG A 6 11.97 -7.16 -21.62
CA ARG A 6 12.89 -7.90 -20.75
C ARG A 6 12.60 -7.57 -19.28
N VAL A 7 12.29 -8.59 -18.48
CA VAL A 7 12.01 -8.41 -17.06
C VAL A 7 12.95 -9.25 -16.20
N ILE A 8 13.21 -8.79 -14.96
CA ILE A 8 13.68 -9.65 -13.87
C ILE A 8 12.58 -9.82 -12.84
N LEU A 9 12.64 -10.91 -12.08
CA LEU A 9 11.68 -11.24 -11.05
C LEU A 9 12.41 -11.60 -9.75
N ALA A 10 12.13 -10.86 -8.66
CA ALA A 10 12.69 -11.10 -7.34
C ALA A 10 11.56 -11.35 -6.32
N ASP A 11 11.57 -12.53 -5.71
CA ASP A 11 10.62 -12.98 -4.70
C ASP A 11 11.24 -14.18 -3.96
N ASP A 12 11.15 -14.25 -2.65
CA ASP A 12 11.71 -15.37 -1.88
C ASP A 12 10.83 -16.64 -1.92
N HIS A 13 9.63 -16.58 -2.55
CA HIS A 13 8.72 -17.69 -2.72
C HIS A 13 8.89 -18.35 -4.11
N PRO A 14 9.54 -19.52 -4.22
CA PRO A 14 9.83 -20.15 -5.52
C PRO A 14 8.58 -20.45 -6.36
N LEU A 15 7.46 -20.82 -5.72
CA LEU A 15 6.21 -21.12 -6.43
C LEU A 15 5.59 -19.89 -7.08
N ILE A 16 5.67 -18.73 -6.43
CA ILE A 16 5.20 -17.46 -6.98
C ILE A 16 6.08 -17.07 -8.18
N ARG A 17 7.41 -17.12 -8.03
CA ARG A 17 8.34 -16.86 -9.14
C ARG A 17 8.04 -17.75 -10.35
N GLN A 18 7.85 -19.04 -10.13
CA GLN A 18 7.54 -19.98 -11.21
C GLN A 18 6.21 -19.64 -11.88
N ALA A 19 5.13 -19.40 -11.13
CA ALA A 19 3.82 -19.09 -11.68
C ALA A 19 3.85 -17.78 -12.49
N VAL A 20 4.42 -16.72 -11.96
CA VAL A 20 4.55 -15.43 -12.64
C VAL A 20 5.42 -15.55 -13.89
N SER A 21 6.55 -16.24 -13.81
CA SER A 21 7.45 -16.48 -14.95
C SER A 21 6.73 -17.23 -16.08
N GLN A 22 5.94 -18.24 -15.76
CA GLN A 22 5.17 -18.99 -16.75
C GLN A 22 4.13 -18.12 -17.47
N VAL A 23 3.38 -17.31 -16.71
CA VAL A 23 2.38 -16.39 -17.28
C VAL A 23 3.03 -15.37 -18.21
N LEU A 24 4.14 -14.77 -17.80
CA LEU A 24 4.86 -13.76 -18.59
C LEU A 24 5.41 -14.37 -19.89
N THR A 25 6.11 -15.50 -19.79
CA THR A 25 6.73 -16.15 -20.96
C THR A 25 5.69 -16.72 -21.95
N ALA A 26 4.56 -17.23 -21.44
CA ALA A 26 3.49 -17.73 -22.30
C ALA A 26 2.86 -16.66 -23.21
N SER A 27 3.03 -15.37 -22.86
CA SER A 27 2.55 -14.27 -23.71
C SER A 27 3.30 -14.12 -25.03
N GLY A 28 4.52 -14.68 -25.12
CA GLY A 28 5.41 -14.53 -26.29
C GLY A 28 5.93 -13.08 -26.49
N ARG A 29 5.67 -12.17 -25.55
CA ARG A 29 6.07 -10.76 -25.58
C ARG A 29 7.04 -10.37 -24.48
N VAL A 30 7.13 -11.18 -23.43
CA VAL A 30 7.92 -10.91 -22.24
C VAL A 30 8.95 -12.01 -22.04
N THR A 31 10.20 -11.63 -21.84
CA THR A 31 11.28 -12.56 -21.48
C THR A 31 11.72 -12.30 -20.04
N VAL A 32 11.65 -13.33 -19.21
CA VAL A 32 12.22 -13.31 -17.85
C VAL A 32 13.72 -13.55 -17.96
N ALA A 33 14.49 -12.47 -17.93
CA ALA A 33 15.93 -12.46 -18.17
C ALA A 33 16.75 -12.83 -16.91
N GLY A 34 16.12 -12.92 -15.74
CA GLY A 34 16.73 -13.36 -14.50
C GLY A 34 15.73 -13.46 -13.36
N GLN A 35 16.08 -14.27 -12.36
CA GLN A 35 15.31 -14.44 -11.12
C GLN A 35 16.24 -14.31 -9.92
N ALA A 36 15.74 -13.77 -8.82
CA ALA A 36 16.44 -13.55 -7.56
C ALA A 36 15.57 -13.96 -6.36
N ASP A 37 16.22 -14.28 -5.24
CA ASP A 37 15.57 -14.67 -4.00
C ASP A 37 15.55 -13.54 -2.96
N ASN A 38 16.27 -12.44 -3.23
CA ASN A 38 16.41 -11.30 -2.33
C ASN A 38 16.74 -10.02 -3.11
N GLY A 39 16.66 -8.88 -2.41
CA GLY A 39 16.89 -7.56 -3.01
C GLY A 39 18.32 -7.33 -3.49
N ARG A 40 19.32 -7.93 -2.83
CA ARG A 40 20.73 -7.80 -3.22
C ARG A 40 21.00 -8.46 -4.58
N GLU A 41 20.54 -9.68 -4.75
CA GLU A 41 20.63 -10.38 -6.04
C GLU A 41 19.85 -9.66 -7.14
N ALA A 42 18.67 -9.09 -6.81
CA ALA A 42 17.88 -8.31 -7.74
C ALA A 42 18.68 -7.10 -8.30
N ILE A 43 19.41 -6.37 -7.44
CA ILE A 43 20.26 -5.25 -7.86
C ILE A 43 21.37 -5.73 -8.78
N GLU A 44 22.05 -6.84 -8.45
CA GLU A 44 23.11 -7.40 -9.28
C GLU A 44 22.60 -7.84 -10.66
N LEU A 45 21.40 -8.45 -10.70
CA LEU A 45 20.73 -8.78 -11.94
C LEU A 45 20.39 -7.54 -12.76
N VAL A 46 19.85 -6.48 -12.16
CA VAL A 46 19.57 -5.23 -12.89
C VAL A 46 20.84 -4.65 -13.49
N ARG A 47 21.96 -4.63 -12.76
CA ARG A 47 23.25 -4.12 -13.23
C ARG A 47 23.78 -4.90 -14.42
N SER A 48 23.67 -6.23 -14.39
CA SER A 48 24.20 -7.11 -15.44
C SER A 48 23.28 -7.23 -16.64
N VAL A 49 21.99 -7.38 -16.42
CA VAL A 49 20.96 -7.67 -17.43
C VAL A 49 20.42 -6.42 -18.09
N LYS A 50 20.34 -5.31 -17.32
CA LYS A 50 19.71 -4.03 -17.71
C LYS A 50 18.30 -4.25 -18.27
N PRO A 51 17.38 -4.81 -17.45
CA PRO A 51 16.02 -5.10 -17.89
C PRO A 51 15.21 -3.82 -18.07
N ASP A 52 14.12 -3.93 -18.82
CA ASP A 52 13.14 -2.85 -18.94
C ASP A 52 12.34 -2.67 -17.65
N ILE A 53 12.05 -3.80 -16.97
CA ILE A 53 11.24 -3.82 -15.75
C ILE A 53 11.86 -4.77 -14.74
N ALA A 54 11.91 -4.34 -13.46
CA ALA A 54 12.18 -5.18 -12.31
C ALA A 54 10.90 -5.40 -11.53
N ILE A 55 10.48 -6.66 -11.41
CA ILE A 55 9.32 -7.09 -10.59
C ILE A 55 9.90 -7.56 -9.27
N LEU A 56 9.51 -6.91 -8.16
CA LEU A 56 10.10 -7.12 -6.85
C LEU A 56 8.99 -7.44 -5.83
N ASP A 57 9.18 -8.47 -5.00
CA ASP A 57 8.46 -8.53 -3.75
C ASP A 57 8.98 -7.48 -2.77
N ILE A 58 8.11 -6.93 -1.93
CA ILE A 58 8.51 -5.99 -0.88
C ILE A 58 9.25 -6.76 0.23
N GLN A 59 8.72 -7.90 0.65
CA GLN A 59 9.29 -8.67 1.76
C GLN A 59 10.19 -9.79 1.26
N MET A 60 11.49 -9.58 1.37
CA MET A 60 12.51 -10.57 1.03
C MET A 60 13.58 -10.61 2.11
N PRO A 61 14.30 -11.74 2.30
CA PRO A 61 15.42 -11.85 3.22
C PRO A 61 16.61 -10.95 2.78
N ASP A 62 17.53 -10.68 3.70
CA ASP A 62 18.78 -9.94 3.55
C ASP A 62 18.62 -8.47 3.14
N MET A 63 17.84 -8.19 2.14
CA MET A 63 17.49 -6.85 1.68
C MET A 63 16.06 -6.87 1.14
N ASP A 64 15.21 -6.01 1.66
CA ASP A 64 13.83 -5.92 1.22
C ASP A 64 13.72 -5.24 -0.17
N GLY A 65 12.56 -5.46 -0.82
CA GLY A 65 12.33 -4.93 -2.17
C GLY A 65 12.22 -3.41 -2.20
N PHE A 66 11.86 -2.76 -1.09
CA PHE A 66 11.79 -1.31 -1.02
C PHE A 66 13.17 -0.67 -1.03
N GLU A 67 14.13 -1.25 -0.29
CA GLU A 67 15.54 -0.84 -0.31
C GLU A 67 16.16 -1.10 -1.69
N ALA A 68 15.91 -2.29 -2.25
CA ALA A 68 16.38 -2.64 -3.59
C ALA A 68 15.83 -1.68 -4.65
N ALA A 69 14.54 -1.33 -4.61
CA ALA A 69 13.91 -0.40 -5.53
C ALA A 69 14.55 0.99 -5.48
N LYS A 70 14.86 1.52 -4.28
CA LYS A 70 15.56 2.80 -4.12
C LYS A 70 16.90 2.81 -4.82
N ILE A 71 17.70 1.75 -4.63
CA ILE A 71 19.03 1.63 -5.24
C ILE A 71 18.89 1.51 -6.76
N ILE A 72 18.00 0.64 -7.23
CA ILE A 72 17.77 0.45 -8.67
C ILE A 72 17.33 1.75 -9.34
N LEU A 73 16.37 2.48 -8.78
CA LEU A 73 15.89 3.75 -9.33
C LEU A 73 16.96 4.84 -9.34
N SER A 74 17.87 4.82 -8.36
CA SER A 74 18.98 5.79 -8.30
C SER A 74 20.10 5.49 -9.30
N GLU A 75 20.38 4.22 -9.58
CA GLU A 75 21.48 3.77 -10.45
C GLU A 75 21.04 3.54 -11.91
N HIS A 76 19.79 3.11 -12.11
CA HIS A 76 19.25 2.64 -13.38
C HIS A 76 17.91 3.30 -13.71
N HIS A 77 17.90 4.58 -14.05
CA HIS A 77 16.70 5.38 -14.31
C HIS A 77 15.79 4.87 -15.44
N LYS A 78 16.29 3.97 -16.30
CA LYS A 78 15.49 3.37 -17.38
C LYS A 78 14.73 2.11 -16.96
N THR A 79 15.18 1.43 -15.90
CA THR A 79 14.49 0.24 -15.38
C THR A 79 13.31 0.68 -14.55
N ARG A 80 12.12 0.28 -14.95
CA ARG A 80 10.87 0.56 -14.19
C ARG A 80 10.66 -0.50 -13.14
N ILE A 81 9.97 -0.15 -12.07
CA ILE A 81 9.70 -1.07 -10.94
C ILE A 81 8.22 -1.42 -10.88
N ILE A 82 7.93 -2.70 -10.68
CA ILE A 82 6.63 -3.24 -10.30
C ILE A 82 6.80 -3.94 -8.95
N PHE A 83 5.97 -3.62 -7.97
CA PHE A 83 5.88 -4.44 -6.76
C PHE A 83 4.81 -5.51 -6.88
N LEU A 84 5.19 -6.73 -6.51
CA LEU A 84 4.33 -7.89 -6.38
C LEU A 84 4.37 -8.34 -4.91
N THR A 85 3.30 -8.09 -4.15
CA THR A 85 3.35 -8.17 -2.70
C THR A 85 2.03 -8.62 -2.06
N MET A 86 2.06 -9.02 -0.78
CA MET A 86 0.87 -9.34 0.02
C MET A 86 0.29 -8.10 0.74
N PHE A 87 1.01 -6.97 0.77
CA PHE A 87 0.61 -5.79 1.53
C PHE A 87 -0.47 -4.97 0.81
N LYS A 88 -1.47 -4.51 1.58
CA LYS A 88 -2.64 -3.75 1.09
C LYS A 88 -2.77 -2.37 1.73
N GLU A 89 -1.84 -2.00 2.62
CA GLU A 89 -1.94 -0.77 3.40
C GLU A 89 -1.79 0.48 2.52
N ALA A 90 -2.79 1.36 2.55
CA ALA A 90 -2.82 2.57 1.74
C ALA A 90 -1.59 3.47 1.97
N ALA A 91 -1.08 3.55 3.19
CA ALA A 91 0.11 4.33 3.53
C ALA A 91 1.37 3.79 2.84
N LEU A 92 1.54 2.45 2.79
CA LEU A 92 2.65 1.81 2.10
C LEU A 92 2.54 2.02 0.58
N ILE A 93 1.34 1.85 0.02
CA ILE A 93 1.09 2.04 -1.42
C ILE A 93 1.45 3.47 -1.83
N LYS A 94 1.02 4.50 -1.08
CA LYS A 94 1.38 5.91 -1.33
C LYS A 94 2.90 6.10 -1.31
N LYS A 95 3.58 5.60 -0.27
CA LYS A 95 5.04 5.69 -0.13
C LYS A 95 5.80 5.05 -1.29
N VAL A 96 5.27 3.94 -1.83
CA VAL A 96 5.83 3.25 -3.00
C VAL A 96 5.73 4.11 -4.26
N PHE A 97 4.58 4.76 -4.48
CA PHE A 97 4.41 5.66 -5.63
C PHE A 97 5.23 6.94 -5.52
N ASP A 98 5.37 7.49 -4.32
CA ASP A 98 6.25 8.64 -4.05
C ASP A 98 7.73 8.33 -4.39
N LEU A 99 8.12 7.06 -4.30
CA LEU A 99 9.45 6.59 -4.72
C LEU A 99 9.63 6.57 -6.26
N GLY A 100 8.55 6.62 -7.03
CA GLY A 100 8.58 6.55 -8.50
C GLY A 100 8.33 5.15 -9.08
N VAL A 101 7.83 4.22 -8.27
CA VAL A 101 7.41 2.89 -8.73
C VAL A 101 6.17 3.01 -9.61
N LYS A 102 6.10 2.25 -10.70
CA LYS A 102 5.05 2.36 -11.72
C LYS A 102 3.95 1.30 -11.60
N GLY A 103 4.22 0.16 -10.95
CA GLY A 103 3.25 -0.93 -10.82
C GLY A 103 3.14 -1.44 -9.40
N TYR A 104 1.89 -1.77 -8.97
CA TYR A 104 1.63 -2.40 -7.68
C TYR A 104 0.55 -3.47 -7.83
N ILE A 105 0.91 -4.73 -7.58
CA ILE A 105 0.04 -5.90 -7.73
C ILE A 105 0.07 -6.71 -6.44
N LEU A 106 -1.08 -7.20 -6.04
CA LEU A 106 -1.16 -8.19 -4.96
C LEU A 106 -0.81 -9.58 -5.47
N LYS A 107 -0.06 -10.36 -4.69
CA LYS A 107 0.29 -11.75 -5.03
C LYS A 107 -0.94 -12.62 -5.26
N GLU A 108 -2.06 -12.32 -4.62
CA GLU A 108 -3.34 -13.03 -4.79
C GLU A 108 -3.91 -12.90 -6.21
N SER A 109 -3.70 -11.77 -6.89
CA SER A 109 -4.17 -11.50 -8.25
C SER A 109 -3.07 -11.56 -9.32
N ALA A 110 -1.84 -11.92 -8.95
CA ALA A 110 -0.66 -11.87 -9.81
C ALA A 110 -0.87 -12.55 -11.16
N VAL A 111 -1.39 -13.78 -11.18
CA VAL A 111 -1.59 -14.57 -12.40
C VAL A 111 -2.53 -13.88 -13.39
N LEU A 112 -3.50 -13.11 -12.90
CA LEU A 112 -4.52 -12.42 -13.73
C LEU A 112 -4.03 -11.05 -14.23
N ASP A 113 -3.21 -10.38 -13.45
CA ASP A 113 -2.91 -8.96 -13.66
C ASP A 113 -1.48 -8.67 -14.10
N ILE A 114 -0.54 -9.60 -13.88
CA ILE A 114 0.89 -9.31 -14.11
C ILE A 114 1.21 -8.92 -15.55
N LEU A 115 0.61 -9.58 -16.54
CA LEU A 115 0.89 -9.27 -17.94
C LEU A 115 0.38 -7.87 -18.31
N LYS A 116 -0.83 -7.51 -17.89
CA LYS A 116 -1.39 -6.17 -18.11
C LYS A 116 -0.56 -5.09 -17.43
N CYS A 117 -0.08 -5.38 -16.21
CA CYS A 117 0.79 -4.46 -15.49
C CYS A 117 2.11 -4.25 -16.21
N VAL A 118 2.77 -5.32 -16.64
CA VAL A 118 4.04 -5.24 -17.39
C VAL A 118 3.87 -4.42 -18.67
N GLU A 119 2.78 -4.65 -19.43
CA GLU A 119 2.50 -3.89 -20.66
C GLU A 119 2.26 -2.41 -20.36
N ALA A 120 1.43 -2.09 -19.37
CA ALA A 120 1.15 -0.71 -18.98
C ALA A 120 2.42 0.02 -18.48
N VAL A 121 3.21 -0.64 -17.64
CA VAL A 121 4.44 -0.07 -17.08
C VAL A 121 5.51 0.09 -18.17
N TYR A 122 5.58 -0.84 -19.13
CA TYR A 122 6.48 -0.70 -20.29
C TYR A 122 6.16 0.52 -21.16
N GLU A 123 4.88 0.87 -21.26
CA GLU A 123 4.40 2.10 -21.93
C GLU A 123 4.48 3.35 -21.06
N ASP A 124 5.18 3.28 -19.93
CA ASP A 124 5.37 4.34 -18.94
C ASP A 124 4.09 4.76 -18.16
N ASN A 125 3.03 3.95 -18.23
CA ASN A 125 1.81 4.14 -17.48
C ASN A 125 1.92 3.56 -16.07
N PHE A 126 1.10 4.10 -15.14
CA PHE A 126 0.93 3.50 -13.81
C PHE A 126 -0.08 2.36 -13.87
N TYR A 127 0.17 1.31 -13.10
CA TYR A 127 -0.77 0.21 -12.92
C TYR A 127 -0.98 -0.13 -11.44
N LEU A 128 -2.24 -0.22 -11.08
CA LEU A 128 -2.71 -0.71 -9.78
C LEU A 128 -3.68 -1.86 -10.02
N SER A 129 -3.54 -2.97 -9.31
CA SER A 129 -4.59 -3.99 -9.33
C SER A 129 -5.91 -3.40 -8.80
N PRO A 130 -7.07 -3.93 -9.22
CA PRO A 130 -8.38 -3.40 -8.82
C PRO A 130 -8.54 -3.30 -7.29
N GLU A 131 -8.07 -4.31 -6.56
CA GLU A 131 -8.14 -4.37 -5.10
C GLU A 131 -7.31 -3.25 -4.45
N VAL A 132 -6.12 -2.96 -4.98
CA VAL A 132 -5.25 -1.88 -4.51
C VAL A 132 -5.90 -0.52 -4.77
N SER A 133 -6.50 -0.35 -5.94
CA SER A 133 -7.23 0.87 -6.29
C SER A 133 -8.39 1.13 -5.33
N GLN A 134 -9.14 0.09 -4.96
CA GLN A 134 -10.23 0.19 -4.00
C GLN A 134 -9.72 0.62 -2.61
N VAL A 135 -8.64 0.04 -2.11
CA VAL A 135 -8.03 0.42 -0.82
C VAL A 135 -7.64 1.90 -0.79
N LEU A 136 -7.06 2.41 -1.87
CA LEU A 136 -6.70 3.83 -1.96
C LEU A 136 -7.93 4.74 -1.96
N LEU A 137 -8.99 4.39 -2.69
CA LEU A 137 -10.25 5.15 -2.71
C LEU A 137 -10.90 5.18 -1.32
N GLU A 138 -10.98 4.04 -0.63
CA GLU A 138 -11.50 3.95 0.73
C GLU A 138 -10.68 4.80 1.72
N SER A 139 -9.34 4.76 1.62
CA SER A 139 -8.43 5.58 2.42
C SER A 139 -8.61 7.07 2.18
N GLN A 140 -8.84 7.50 0.94
CA GLN A 140 -9.13 8.91 0.63
C GLN A 140 -10.45 9.35 1.25
N GLN A 141 -11.50 8.55 1.13
CA GLN A 141 -12.81 8.84 1.76
C GLN A 141 -12.70 8.91 3.29
N GLU A 142 -11.93 8.01 3.93
CA GLU A 142 -11.67 8.07 5.37
C GLU A 142 -10.97 9.39 5.75
N THR A 143 -9.93 9.78 5.02
CA THR A 143 -9.20 11.04 5.25
C THR A 143 -10.11 12.28 5.10
N GLU A 144 -10.98 12.30 4.10
CA GLU A 144 -11.96 13.38 3.91
C GLU A 144 -12.97 13.44 5.05
N ARG A 145 -13.48 12.28 5.52
CA ARG A 145 -14.39 12.21 6.67
C ARG A 145 -13.73 12.69 7.96
N GLU A 146 -12.47 12.32 8.18
CA GLU A 146 -11.66 12.79 9.32
C GLU A 146 -11.35 14.28 9.22
N GLY A 147 -11.12 14.80 8.02
CA GLY A 147 -10.93 16.24 7.77
C GLY A 147 -12.14 17.08 8.19
N ASN A 148 -13.35 16.49 8.18
CA ASN A 148 -14.59 17.15 8.60
C ASN A 148 -14.81 17.19 10.13
N LEU A 149 -13.95 16.56 10.93
CA LEU A 149 -14.04 16.64 12.38
C LEU A 149 -13.45 17.95 12.89
N THR A 150 -14.18 18.61 13.77
CA THR A 150 -13.68 19.80 14.49
C THR A 150 -12.56 19.42 15.47
N PRO A 151 -11.73 20.37 15.92
CA PRO A 151 -10.71 20.10 16.95
C PRO A 151 -11.30 19.50 18.24
N ALA A 152 -12.47 19.96 18.67
CA ALA A 152 -13.15 19.39 19.84
C ALA A 152 -13.62 17.94 19.62
N GLU A 153 -14.14 17.64 18.43
CA GLU A 153 -14.54 16.28 18.07
C GLU A 153 -13.35 15.32 17.98
N ARG A 154 -12.21 15.77 17.43
CA ARG A 154 -10.95 14.99 17.42
C ARG A 154 -10.45 14.71 18.82
N ASN A 155 -10.48 15.70 19.72
CA ASN A 155 -10.07 15.51 21.11
C ASN A 155 -10.98 14.50 21.82
N ILE A 156 -12.29 14.59 21.63
CA ILE A 156 -13.24 13.61 22.19
C ILE A 156 -12.95 12.21 21.64
N LEU A 157 -12.69 12.07 20.33
CA LEU A 157 -12.36 10.80 19.70
C LEU A 157 -11.04 10.22 20.27
N PHE A 158 -10.04 11.07 20.51
CA PHE A 158 -8.80 10.68 21.16
C PHE A 158 -9.05 10.17 22.59
N LEU A 159 -9.87 10.85 23.38
CA LEU A 159 -10.20 10.41 24.75
C LEU A 159 -11.01 9.09 24.76
N ILE A 160 -11.85 8.87 23.74
CA ILE A 160 -12.53 7.59 23.54
C ILE A 160 -11.52 6.47 23.24
N SER A 161 -10.47 6.72 22.45
CA SER A 161 -9.41 5.73 22.20
C SER A 161 -8.63 5.34 23.46
N LYS A 162 -8.63 6.21 24.48
CA LYS A 162 -8.05 5.93 25.80
C LYS A 162 -9.03 5.19 26.73
N GLY A 163 -10.20 4.78 26.22
CA GLY A 163 -11.21 4.05 26.97
C GLY A 163 -12.10 4.91 27.89
N LYS A 164 -12.03 6.25 27.79
CA LYS A 164 -12.79 7.15 28.67
C LYS A 164 -14.28 7.15 28.35
N SER A 165 -15.10 7.12 29.40
CA SER A 165 -16.56 7.27 29.35
C SER A 165 -16.95 8.72 29.01
N SER A 166 -18.22 8.94 28.62
CA SER A 166 -18.73 10.30 28.37
C SER A 166 -18.69 11.19 29.61
N GLU A 167 -18.80 10.60 30.83
CA GLU A 167 -18.70 11.33 32.09
C GLU A 167 -17.28 11.81 32.35
N GLU A 168 -16.28 10.92 32.19
CA GLU A 168 -14.88 11.26 32.39
C GLU A 168 -14.39 12.28 31.36
N ILE A 169 -14.86 12.17 30.11
CA ILE A 169 -14.56 13.16 29.05
C ILE A 169 -15.17 14.52 29.40
N ALA A 170 -16.41 14.55 29.89
CA ALA A 170 -17.08 15.77 30.30
C ALA A 170 -16.35 16.50 31.42
N GLN A 171 -15.87 15.75 32.42
CA GLN A 171 -15.05 16.28 33.52
C GLN A 171 -13.73 16.85 33.02
N GLU A 172 -13.02 16.12 32.17
CA GLU A 172 -11.72 16.55 31.66
C GLU A 172 -11.79 17.76 30.73
N MET A 173 -12.86 17.85 29.95
CA MET A 173 -13.09 18.98 29.03
C MET A 173 -13.86 20.16 29.67
N PHE A 174 -14.24 20.04 30.95
CA PHE A 174 -15.05 21.05 31.67
C PHE A 174 -16.37 21.40 30.97
N VAL A 175 -17.07 20.39 30.42
CA VAL A 175 -18.35 20.55 29.74
C VAL A 175 -19.42 19.63 30.35
N ALA A 176 -20.71 19.85 30.03
CA ALA A 176 -21.76 18.93 30.46
C ALA A 176 -21.65 17.60 29.71
N ARG A 177 -21.95 16.48 30.41
CA ARG A 177 -22.02 15.14 29.80
C ARG A 177 -22.88 15.10 28.53
N LYS A 178 -24.00 15.82 28.54
CA LYS A 178 -24.91 15.94 27.38
C LYS A 178 -24.19 16.53 26.15
N THR A 179 -23.28 17.47 26.34
CA THR A 179 -22.44 18.06 25.28
C THR A 179 -21.55 17.01 24.64
N VAL A 180 -20.90 16.16 25.45
CA VAL A 180 -20.06 15.06 24.95
C VAL A 180 -20.92 14.04 24.18
N GLU A 181 -22.10 13.68 24.67
CA GLU A 181 -23.03 12.78 23.97
C GLU A 181 -23.46 13.33 22.60
N ASN A 182 -23.72 14.65 22.52
CA ASN A 182 -24.03 15.32 21.26
C ASN A 182 -22.85 15.29 20.29
N HIS A 183 -21.64 15.55 20.76
CA HIS A 183 -20.42 15.43 19.94
C HIS A 183 -20.21 14.00 19.45
N ARG A 184 -20.37 12.97 20.30
CA ARG A 184 -20.29 11.55 19.89
C ARG A 184 -21.27 11.23 18.76
N SER A 185 -22.51 11.72 18.86
CA SER A 185 -23.52 11.56 17.81
C SER A 185 -23.10 12.24 16.50
N ASN A 186 -22.55 13.45 16.58
CA ASN A 186 -22.09 14.20 15.41
C ASN A 186 -20.87 13.54 14.77
N ILE A 187 -19.92 13.05 15.57
CA ILE A 187 -18.77 12.27 15.09
C ILE A 187 -19.26 11.03 14.33
N CYS A 188 -20.19 10.26 14.92
CA CYS A 188 -20.76 9.09 14.24
C CYS A 188 -21.39 9.44 12.90
N LYS A 189 -22.14 10.54 12.81
CA LYS A 189 -22.74 11.02 11.55
C LYS A 189 -21.68 11.41 10.51
N LYS A 190 -20.67 12.16 10.92
CA LYS A 190 -19.59 12.62 10.03
C LYS A 190 -18.73 11.46 9.52
N LEU A 191 -18.46 10.47 10.36
CA LEU A 191 -17.69 9.28 10.00
C LEU A 191 -18.53 8.19 9.29
N GLY A 192 -19.86 8.32 9.25
CA GLY A 192 -20.76 7.32 8.65
C GLY A 192 -20.81 6.01 9.42
N ILE A 193 -20.62 6.05 10.76
CA ILE A 193 -20.64 4.88 11.66
C ILE A 193 -21.80 4.94 12.62
N THR A 194 -22.19 3.79 13.21
CA THR A 194 -23.34 3.70 14.11
C THR A 194 -22.98 2.95 15.39
N GLY A 195 -23.28 3.57 16.54
CA GLY A 195 -23.15 2.96 17.85
C GLY A 195 -21.77 3.14 18.51
N ASN A 196 -21.77 3.00 19.84
CA ASN A 196 -20.59 3.25 20.66
C ASN A 196 -19.43 2.27 20.40
N SER A 197 -19.74 1.02 20.11
CA SER A 197 -18.70 0.02 19.81
C SER A 197 -17.98 0.31 18.50
N ALA A 198 -18.72 0.75 17.47
CA ALA A 198 -18.12 1.16 16.20
C ALA A 198 -17.26 2.43 16.37
N LEU A 199 -17.74 3.39 17.16
CA LEU A 199 -17.00 4.61 17.47
C LEU A 199 -15.70 4.32 18.24
N LEU A 200 -15.73 3.41 19.22
CA LEU A 200 -14.52 2.99 19.94
C LEU A 200 -13.53 2.28 19.02
N LYS A 201 -14.02 1.35 18.21
CA LYS A 201 -13.16 0.64 17.23
C LYS A 201 -12.49 1.60 16.25
N TYR A 202 -13.25 2.59 15.77
CA TYR A 202 -12.72 3.64 14.87
C TYR A 202 -11.66 4.49 15.57
N ALA A 203 -11.94 4.94 16.80
CA ALA A 203 -11.00 5.72 17.60
C ALA A 203 -9.68 4.96 17.86
N LEU A 204 -9.77 3.67 18.19
CA LEU A 204 -8.58 2.83 18.38
C LEU A 204 -7.76 2.70 17.10
N LYS A 205 -8.41 2.47 15.94
CA LYS A 205 -7.72 2.39 14.63
C LYS A 205 -6.99 3.70 14.31
N MET A 206 -7.69 4.82 14.38
CA MET A 206 -7.17 6.16 14.04
C MET A 206 -5.94 6.57 14.88
N PHE A 207 -5.93 6.25 16.15
CA PHE A 207 -4.84 6.66 17.07
C PHE A 207 -3.80 5.57 17.33
N ALA A 208 -4.01 4.32 16.89
CA ALA A 208 -2.97 3.28 16.86
C ALA A 208 -1.97 3.51 15.73
N GLU A 209 -2.44 3.94 14.56
CA GLU A 209 -1.61 4.24 13.39
C GLU A 209 -0.76 5.52 13.56
N ASN A 210 -1.18 6.45 14.43
CA ASN A 210 -0.48 7.71 14.70
C ASN A 210 0.44 7.67 15.94
N GLY A 211 0.54 6.55 16.65
CA GLY A 211 1.33 6.39 17.87
C GLY A 211 2.75 5.82 17.67
N GLY A 212 3.22 5.72 16.46
CA GLY A 212 4.56 5.23 16.12
C GLY A 212 5.50 6.34 15.62
N ASN A 213 5.72 7.36 16.48
CA ASN A 213 6.83 8.30 16.28
C ASN A 213 7.50 8.54 17.61
#